data_f75e4d807085ccfd5111f4cd861ff4ce
#
_entry.id   f75e4d807085ccfd5111f4cd861ff4ce
#
_cell.length_a   1.000
_cell.length_b   1.000
_cell.length_c   1.000
_cell.angle_alpha   90.00
_cell.angle_beta   90.00
_cell.angle_gamma   90.00
#
_symmetry.space_group_name_H-M   'P 1'
#
loop_
_entity.id
_entity.type
_entity.pdbx_description
1 polymer ?
#
loop_
_entity_poly.entity_id
_entity_poly.type
_entity_poly.pdbx_seq_one_letter_code
_entity_poly.pdbx_strand_id
1 'polypeptide(L)'
;MAEQTVESPRPPGILRRVFGAVGLLRESSIGMVGAALVLFWVLAAILAPVLPLHNPLEPSLPLQPAMSPAPDGSTFWLGTDDRGRDILSRLIWGSQLVLFWASVATLVAYLVGMALGVMAGYLGGWWDEAISFLANVLLSFPIMVLYLVILTGLGPSSDLGRFLSDTFGFSPKVVSGIIIVAAVTFATAPQVARIVRGLVLDLKTRDYVAAAQVRGESAAYIMLVELLPNARGPLIVDACLRLGYVTITIALLGYLGLGLPPPDPDWGKMIAEAQPLGKFGTNAMIWPALAISSLILGLNLLADGLREISLRD
;
A
#
# COMPACT_ATOMS: atom_id res chain seq x y z
N MET A 1 -55.63 -5.27 -18.55
CA MET A 1 -54.62 -5.00 -17.51
C MET A 1 -53.25 -5.16 -18.16
N ALA A 2 -52.59 -4.07 -18.45
CA ALA A 2 -51.26 -4.10 -19.09
C ALA A 2 -50.21 -4.28 -17.97
N GLU A 3 -49.48 -5.36 -18.04
CA GLU A 3 -48.34 -5.71 -17.19
C GLU A 3 -47.20 -4.77 -17.51
N GLN A 4 -46.98 -3.76 -16.66
CA GLN A 4 -45.79 -2.90 -16.75
C GLN A 4 -44.60 -3.73 -16.28
N THR A 5 -43.80 -4.21 -17.22
CA THR A 5 -42.48 -4.75 -16.93
C THR A 5 -41.61 -3.64 -16.39
N VAL A 6 -41.35 -3.66 -15.08
CA VAL A 6 -40.37 -2.77 -14.42
C VAL A 6 -38.97 -3.23 -14.86
N GLU A 7 -38.45 -2.58 -15.88
CA GLU A 7 -37.07 -2.76 -16.31
C GLU A 7 -36.15 -2.28 -15.17
N SER A 8 -35.45 -3.22 -14.52
CA SER A 8 -34.45 -2.87 -13.50
C SER A 8 -33.34 -2.02 -14.14
N PRO A 9 -32.99 -0.86 -13.57
CA PRO A 9 -31.95 0.00 -14.14
C PRO A 9 -30.62 -0.74 -14.20
N ARG A 10 -30.02 -0.81 -15.39
CA ARG A 10 -28.70 -1.40 -15.59
C ARG A 10 -27.68 -0.70 -14.69
N PRO A 11 -26.81 -1.44 -13.99
CA PRO A 11 -25.81 -0.84 -13.11
C PRO A 11 -24.92 0.12 -13.93
N PRO A 12 -24.62 1.32 -13.41
CA PRO A 12 -23.81 2.30 -14.13
C PRO A 12 -22.42 1.74 -14.38
N GLY A 13 -21.90 1.99 -15.59
CA GLY A 13 -20.57 1.52 -16.00
C GLY A 13 -19.46 2.00 -15.04
N ILE A 14 -18.35 1.27 -14.97
CA ILE A 14 -17.22 1.52 -14.06
C ILE A 14 -16.74 2.98 -14.12
N LEU A 15 -16.65 3.57 -15.32
CA LEU A 15 -16.27 4.97 -15.50
C LEU A 15 -17.23 5.94 -14.80
N ARG A 16 -18.54 5.70 -14.88
CA ARG A 16 -19.56 6.55 -14.24
C ARG A 16 -19.51 6.45 -12.71
N ARG A 17 -19.11 5.29 -12.18
CA ARG A 17 -18.87 5.09 -10.73
C ARG A 17 -17.62 5.82 -10.27
N VAL A 18 -16.53 5.80 -11.05
CA VAL A 18 -15.28 6.53 -10.75
C VAL A 18 -15.53 8.05 -10.80
N PHE A 19 -16.20 8.55 -11.83
CA PHE A 19 -16.58 9.97 -11.91
C PHE A 19 -17.54 10.40 -10.80
N GLY A 20 -18.45 9.53 -10.38
CA GLY A 20 -19.31 9.74 -9.23
C GLY A 20 -18.51 9.86 -7.92
N ALA A 21 -17.56 8.98 -7.69
CA ALA A 21 -16.68 9.02 -6.51
C ALA A 21 -15.81 10.29 -6.48
N VAL A 22 -15.26 10.72 -7.63
CA VAL A 22 -14.51 12.00 -7.74
C VAL A 22 -15.44 13.19 -7.52
N GLY A 23 -16.70 13.13 -7.97
CA GLY A 23 -17.71 14.16 -7.70
C GLY A 23 -18.00 14.31 -6.20
N LEU A 24 -18.14 13.19 -5.50
CA LEU A 24 -18.36 13.15 -4.06
C LEU A 24 -17.14 13.66 -3.27
N LEU A 25 -15.91 13.36 -3.72
CA LEU A 25 -14.68 13.87 -3.08
C LEU A 25 -14.59 15.40 -3.12
N ARG A 26 -15.24 16.08 -4.08
CA ARG A 26 -15.31 17.55 -4.13
C ARG A 26 -16.09 18.17 -2.96
N GLU A 27 -16.91 17.38 -2.29
CA GLU A 27 -17.66 17.81 -1.11
C GLU A 27 -16.80 17.84 0.17
N SER A 28 -15.65 17.16 0.17
CA SER A 28 -14.69 17.17 1.28
C SER A 28 -13.40 17.89 0.86
N SER A 29 -13.17 19.11 1.37
CA SER A 29 -11.94 19.86 1.13
C SER A 29 -10.69 19.10 1.59
N ILE A 30 -10.81 18.35 2.68
CA ILE A 30 -9.75 17.50 3.25
C ILE A 30 -9.43 16.37 2.29
N GLY A 31 -10.47 15.67 1.80
CA GLY A 31 -10.32 14.58 0.83
C GLY A 31 -9.69 15.06 -0.49
N MET A 32 -10.02 16.27 -0.95
CA MET A 32 -9.40 16.85 -2.15
C MET A 32 -7.90 17.10 -1.99
N VAL A 33 -7.47 17.67 -0.86
CA VAL A 33 -6.04 17.86 -0.57
C VAL A 33 -5.31 16.52 -0.53
N GLY A 34 -5.90 15.53 0.15
CA GLY A 34 -5.37 14.16 0.19
C GLY A 34 -5.23 13.54 -1.21
N ALA A 35 -6.29 13.65 -2.01
CA ALA A 35 -6.30 13.15 -3.39
C ALA A 35 -5.23 13.84 -4.26
N ALA A 36 -5.05 15.16 -4.12
CA ALA A 36 -4.04 15.92 -4.85
C ALA A 36 -2.61 15.47 -4.51
N LEU A 37 -2.30 15.26 -3.23
CA LEU A 37 -0.98 14.77 -2.78
C LEU A 37 -0.70 13.35 -3.28
N VAL A 38 -1.68 12.44 -3.19
CA VAL A 38 -1.54 11.07 -3.71
C VAL A 38 -1.37 11.08 -5.22
N LEU A 39 -2.21 11.86 -5.92
CA LEU A 39 -2.15 11.99 -7.37
C LEU A 39 -0.80 12.57 -7.83
N PHE A 40 -0.24 13.53 -7.12
CA PHE A 40 1.09 14.06 -7.40
C PHE A 40 2.14 12.94 -7.44
N TRP A 41 2.21 12.08 -6.41
CA TRP A 41 3.17 11.00 -6.36
C TRP A 41 2.89 9.89 -7.38
N VAL A 42 1.62 9.59 -7.65
CA VAL A 42 1.23 8.64 -8.70
C VAL A 42 1.65 9.17 -10.08
N LEU A 43 1.42 10.45 -10.35
CA LEU A 43 1.85 11.07 -11.61
C LEU A 43 3.37 11.13 -11.71
N ALA A 44 4.07 11.49 -10.62
CA ALA A 44 5.53 11.47 -10.57
C ALA A 44 6.08 10.08 -10.90
N ALA A 45 5.48 9.01 -10.34
CA ALA A 45 5.86 7.64 -10.63
C ALA A 45 5.61 7.26 -12.10
N ILE A 46 4.45 7.60 -12.66
CA ILE A 46 4.10 7.27 -14.05
C ILE A 46 4.98 8.05 -15.04
N LEU A 47 5.23 9.32 -14.75
CA LEU A 47 5.97 10.21 -15.65
C LEU A 47 7.48 10.08 -15.51
N ALA A 48 8.01 9.42 -14.48
CA ALA A 48 9.45 9.27 -14.24
C ALA A 48 10.26 8.87 -15.50
N PRO A 49 9.80 7.93 -16.37
CA PRO A 49 10.54 7.56 -17.58
C PRO A 49 10.56 8.62 -18.68
N VAL A 50 9.64 9.59 -18.64
CA VAL A 50 9.44 10.60 -19.69
C VAL A 50 10.00 11.97 -19.30
N LEU A 51 10.19 12.18 -17.98
CA LEU A 51 10.75 13.43 -17.47
C LEU A 51 12.23 13.54 -17.84
N PRO A 52 12.73 14.75 -18.19
CA PRO A 52 14.13 15.01 -18.48
C PRO A 52 14.97 15.00 -17.20
N LEU A 53 15.09 13.85 -16.58
CA LEU A 53 15.82 13.62 -15.33
C LEU A 53 17.19 13.00 -15.63
N HIS A 54 18.15 13.26 -14.74
CA HIS A 54 19.41 12.52 -14.77
C HIS A 54 19.16 11.03 -14.50
N ASN A 55 20.08 10.19 -14.96
CA ASN A 55 20.01 8.77 -14.59
C ASN A 55 20.17 8.62 -13.06
N PRO A 56 19.17 8.05 -12.36
CA PRO A 56 19.18 7.96 -10.90
C PRO A 56 20.29 7.08 -10.32
N LEU A 57 20.97 6.31 -11.18
CA LEU A 57 22.01 5.35 -10.80
C LEU A 57 23.43 5.84 -11.16
N GLU A 58 23.53 6.82 -12.05
CA GLU A 58 24.80 7.30 -12.57
C GLU A 58 25.46 8.31 -11.63
N PRO A 59 26.68 8.03 -11.16
CA PRO A 59 27.41 8.96 -10.29
C PRO A 59 27.96 10.16 -11.09
N SER A 60 27.88 11.33 -10.46
CA SER A 60 28.48 12.57 -10.95
C SER A 60 29.34 13.21 -9.84
N LEU A 61 29.22 14.51 -9.63
CA LEU A 61 29.92 15.21 -8.56
C LEU A 61 29.25 14.98 -7.21
N PRO A 62 29.95 14.43 -6.19
CA PRO A 62 29.35 14.13 -4.90
C PRO A 62 29.06 15.40 -4.08
N LEU A 63 28.01 15.34 -3.25
CA LEU A 63 27.62 16.34 -2.26
C LEU A 63 27.43 17.76 -2.81
N GLN A 64 26.99 17.86 -4.08
CA GLN A 64 26.69 19.17 -4.65
C GLN A 64 25.45 19.79 -3.99
N PRO A 65 25.47 21.08 -3.72
CA PRO A 65 24.30 21.78 -3.17
C PRO A 65 23.15 21.83 -4.18
N ALA A 66 21.95 22.09 -3.69
CA ALA A 66 20.81 22.33 -4.55
C ALA A 66 21.08 23.50 -5.53
N MET A 67 20.51 23.42 -6.75
CA MET A 67 20.70 24.39 -7.84
C MET A 67 22.13 24.48 -8.38
N SER A 68 23.01 23.50 -8.13
CA SER A 68 24.36 23.47 -8.70
C SER A 68 24.34 22.99 -10.16
N PRO A 69 25.28 23.51 -11.00
CA PRO A 69 25.40 23.05 -12.39
C PRO A 69 25.97 21.63 -12.47
N ALA A 70 25.39 20.83 -13.34
CA ALA A 70 25.92 19.51 -13.69
C ALA A 70 26.97 19.60 -14.82
N PRO A 71 27.86 18.62 -14.97
CA PRO A 71 28.90 18.62 -16.00
C PRO A 71 28.38 18.66 -17.44
N ASP A 72 27.13 18.21 -17.65
CA ASP A 72 26.43 18.21 -18.94
C ASP A 72 25.72 19.54 -19.28
N GLY A 73 25.84 20.54 -18.41
CA GLY A 73 25.18 21.84 -18.54
C GLY A 73 23.75 21.90 -17.99
N SER A 74 23.23 20.79 -17.48
CA SER A 74 21.96 20.75 -16.76
C SER A 74 22.13 21.23 -15.31
N THR A 75 21.08 21.13 -14.48
CA THR A 75 21.10 21.61 -13.09
C THR A 75 20.66 20.50 -12.14
N PHE A 76 21.42 20.27 -11.07
CA PHE A 76 21.02 19.43 -9.95
C PHE A 76 20.05 20.20 -9.05
N TRP A 77 18.74 20.11 -9.30
CA TRP A 77 17.71 20.89 -8.61
C TRP A 77 17.72 20.71 -7.09
N LEU A 78 17.91 19.49 -6.62
CA LEU A 78 17.96 19.15 -5.18
C LEU A 78 19.39 18.84 -4.71
N GLY A 79 20.38 18.94 -5.59
CA GLY A 79 21.75 18.56 -5.32
C GLY A 79 22.01 17.07 -5.54
N THR A 80 23.21 16.61 -5.11
CA THR A 80 23.64 15.22 -5.24
C THR A 80 23.93 14.59 -3.89
N ASP A 81 23.84 13.26 -3.83
CA ASP A 81 24.20 12.46 -2.66
C ASP A 81 25.73 12.26 -2.52
N ASP A 82 26.14 11.44 -1.55
CA ASP A 82 27.54 11.12 -1.28
C ASP A 82 28.25 10.41 -2.43
N ARG A 83 27.50 9.75 -3.32
CA ARG A 83 27.99 9.07 -4.52
C ARG A 83 27.86 9.90 -5.79
N GLY A 84 27.41 11.14 -5.66
CA GLY A 84 27.20 12.04 -6.80
C GLY A 84 25.93 11.78 -7.61
N ARG A 85 24.98 10.98 -7.09
CA ARG A 85 23.71 10.69 -7.78
C ARG A 85 22.70 11.81 -7.53
N ASP A 86 21.94 12.20 -8.57
CA ASP A 86 20.95 13.28 -8.47
C ASP A 86 19.80 12.92 -7.53
N ILE A 87 19.61 13.73 -6.49
CA ILE A 87 18.58 13.51 -5.47
C ILE A 87 17.16 13.58 -6.06
N LEU A 88 16.88 14.54 -6.97
CA LEU A 88 15.56 14.68 -7.58
C LEU A 88 15.19 13.46 -8.42
N SER A 89 16.11 13.01 -9.26
CA SER A 89 15.91 11.82 -10.09
C SER A 89 15.64 10.59 -9.23
N ARG A 90 16.42 10.39 -8.18
CA ARG A 90 16.25 9.28 -7.23
C ARG A 90 14.92 9.37 -6.48
N LEU A 91 14.47 10.58 -6.14
CA LEU A 91 13.21 10.81 -5.46
C LEU A 91 12.01 10.41 -6.35
N ILE A 92 12.03 10.85 -7.60
CA ILE A 92 10.95 10.56 -8.56
C ILE A 92 10.94 9.08 -8.96
N TRP A 93 12.09 8.49 -9.29
CA TRP A 93 12.17 7.06 -9.60
C TRP A 93 11.86 6.18 -8.38
N GLY A 94 12.22 6.62 -7.18
CA GLY A 94 11.90 5.95 -5.93
C GLY A 94 10.39 5.88 -5.66
N SER A 95 9.61 6.85 -6.16
CA SER A 95 8.15 6.81 -6.03
C SER A 95 7.52 5.61 -6.74
N GLN A 96 8.04 5.18 -7.91
CA GLN A 96 7.57 3.96 -8.58
C GLN A 96 7.73 2.74 -7.69
N LEU A 97 8.90 2.63 -7.09
CA LEU A 97 9.27 1.48 -6.28
C LEU A 97 8.40 1.37 -5.03
N VAL A 98 8.28 2.50 -4.30
CA VAL A 98 7.50 2.56 -3.06
C VAL A 98 6.02 2.33 -3.35
N LEU A 99 5.44 3.04 -4.33
CA LEU A 99 4.02 2.89 -4.67
C LEU A 99 3.70 1.49 -5.18
N PHE A 100 4.55 0.89 -6.02
CA PHE A 100 4.31 -0.46 -6.54
C PHE A 100 4.30 -1.49 -5.42
N TRP A 101 5.37 -1.58 -4.63
CA TRP A 101 5.49 -2.62 -3.61
C TRP A 101 4.53 -2.40 -2.44
N ALA A 102 4.27 -1.14 -2.03
CA ALA A 102 3.29 -0.84 -1.00
C ALA A 102 1.87 -1.22 -1.44
N SER A 103 1.51 -0.91 -2.70
CA SER A 103 0.19 -1.27 -3.24
C SER A 103 0.01 -2.78 -3.36
N VAL A 104 1.00 -3.50 -3.88
CA VAL A 104 0.96 -4.97 -3.99
C VAL A 104 0.87 -5.61 -2.61
N ALA A 105 1.72 -5.19 -1.66
CA ALA A 105 1.71 -5.74 -0.31
C ALA A 105 0.37 -5.47 0.41
N THR A 106 -0.16 -4.25 0.28
CA THR A 106 -1.47 -3.91 0.86
C THR A 106 -2.58 -4.74 0.23
N LEU A 107 -2.61 -4.87 -1.10
CA LEU A 107 -3.63 -5.65 -1.80
C LEU A 107 -3.62 -7.12 -1.36
N VAL A 108 -2.46 -7.76 -1.34
CA VAL A 108 -2.33 -9.17 -0.94
C VAL A 108 -2.73 -9.35 0.53
N ALA A 109 -2.23 -8.49 1.43
CA ALA A 109 -2.60 -8.52 2.85
C ALA A 109 -4.11 -8.34 3.05
N TYR A 110 -4.73 -7.45 2.27
CA TYR A 110 -6.15 -7.20 2.31
C TYR A 110 -6.98 -8.38 1.81
N LEU A 111 -6.60 -8.98 0.69
CA LEU A 111 -7.28 -10.17 0.14
C LEU A 111 -7.23 -11.35 1.12
N VAL A 112 -6.05 -11.61 1.69
CA VAL A 112 -5.89 -12.67 2.70
C VAL A 112 -6.68 -12.35 3.96
N GLY A 113 -6.55 -11.13 4.50
CA GLY A 113 -7.25 -10.71 5.71
C GLY A 113 -8.78 -10.69 5.54
N MET A 114 -9.28 -10.24 4.37
CA MET A 114 -10.73 -10.30 4.07
C MET A 114 -11.24 -11.74 4.02
N ALA A 115 -10.53 -12.63 3.33
CA ALA A 115 -10.92 -14.04 3.26
C ALA A 115 -11.01 -14.66 4.66
N LEU A 116 -9.98 -14.48 5.47
CA LEU A 116 -9.94 -14.99 6.84
C LEU A 116 -11.03 -14.35 7.73
N GLY A 117 -11.21 -13.03 7.64
CA GLY A 117 -12.18 -12.29 8.46
C GLY A 117 -13.63 -12.62 8.12
N VAL A 118 -13.96 -12.78 6.82
CA VAL A 118 -15.29 -13.20 6.38
C VAL A 118 -15.58 -14.63 6.83
N MET A 119 -14.63 -15.55 6.69
CA MET A 119 -14.77 -16.94 7.15
C MET A 119 -15.01 -16.98 8.67
N ALA A 120 -14.18 -16.30 9.45
CA ALA A 120 -14.31 -16.26 10.91
C ALA A 120 -15.66 -15.67 11.34
N GLY A 121 -16.08 -14.53 10.74
CA GLY A 121 -17.30 -13.83 11.11
C GLY A 121 -18.59 -14.56 10.70
N TYR A 122 -18.62 -15.14 9.49
CA TYR A 122 -19.83 -15.79 8.96
C TYR A 122 -19.97 -17.23 9.44
N LEU A 123 -18.95 -18.08 9.28
CA LEU A 123 -19.01 -19.50 9.65
C LEU A 123 -19.02 -19.70 11.17
N GLY A 124 -18.27 -18.89 11.92
CA GLY A 124 -18.20 -18.97 13.38
C GLY A 124 -17.55 -20.28 13.88
N GLY A 125 -17.83 -20.63 15.15
CA GLY A 125 -17.36 -21.88 15.77
C GLY A 125 -15.85 -22.06 15.65
N TRP A 126 -15.40 -23.26 15.26
CA TRP A 126 -13.98 -23.61 15.14
C TRP A 126 -13.21 -22.69 14.18
N TRP A 127 -13.79 -22.24 13.07
CA TRP A 127 -13.16 -21.31 12.15
C TRP A 127 -12.83 -19.98 12.81
N ASP A 128 -13.77 -19.47 13.58
CA ASP A 128 -13.57 -18.21 14.31
C ASP A 128 -12.51 -18.37 15.40
N GLU A 129 -12.57 -19.45 16.17
CA GLU A 129 -11.62 -19.72 17.24
C GLU A 129 -10.19 -19.86 16.70
N ALA A 130 -10.00 -20.66 15.64
CA ALA A 130 -8.69 -20.92 15.06
C ALA A 130 -8.08 -19.66 14.41
N ILE A 131 -8.87 -18.92 13.61
CA ILE A 131 -8.39 -17.71 12.95
C ILE A 131 -8.10 -16.60 13.97
N SER A 132 -8.99 -16.42 14.97
CA SER A 132 -8.79 -15.44 16.02
C SER A 132 -7.62 -15.80 16.93
N PHE A 133 -7.41 -17.07 17.25
CA PHE A 133 -6.23 -17.53 18.00
C PHE A 133 -4.94 -17.22 17.24
N LEU A 134 -4.86 -17.61 15.96
CA LEU A 134 -3.68 -17.32 15.13
C LEU A 134 -3.43 -15.81 15.02
N ALA A 135 -4.48 -15.02 14.79
CA ALA A 135 -4.38 -13.57 14.77
C ALA A 135 -3.84 -13.00 16.09
N ASN A 136 -4.33 -13.49 17.24
CA ASN A 136 -3.87 -13.03 18.55
C ASN A 136 -2.39 -13.40 18.79
N VAL A 137 -1.95 -14.60 18.40
CA VAL A 137 -0.55 -15.02 18.48
C VAL A 137 0.33 -14.09 17.64
N LEU A 138 -0.03 -13.84 16.39
CA LEU A 138 0.77 -12.99 15.49
C LEU A 138 0.82 -11.54 15.99
N LEU A 139 -0.29 -11.01 16.48
CA LEU A 139 -0.37 -9.64 16.98
C LEU A 139 0.26 -9.45 18.37
N SER A 140 0.64 -10.52 19.06
CA SER A 140 1.40 -10.43 20.32
C SER A 140 2.89 -10.11 20.11
N PHE A 141 3.41 -10.34 18.92
CA PHE A 141 4.79 -10.01 18.59
C PHE A 141 4.93 -8.52 18.24
N PRO A 142 6.01 -7.85 18.68
CA PRO A 142 6.35 -6.53 18.16
C PRO A 142 6.56 -6.61 16.64
N ILE A 143 5.78 -5.84 15.89
CA ILE A 143 5.69 -5.95 14.43
C ILE A 143 7.06 -5.82 13.74
N MET A 144 7.94 -4.93 14.24
CA MET A 144 9.29 -4.74 13.68
C MET A 144 10.18 -5.96 13.91
N VAL A 145 10.04 -6.64 15.04
CA VAL A 145 10.78 -7.87 15.32
C VAL A 145 10.33 -8.97 14.37
N LEU A 146 9.01 -9.05 14.11
CA LEU A 146 8.45 -10.01 13.18
C LEU A 146 8.99 -9.80 11.75
N TYR A 147 9.03 -8.55 11.27
CA TYR A 147 9.63 -8.21 9.97
C TYR A 147 11.12 -8.58 9.93
N LEU A 148 11.88 -8.23 10.97
CA LEU A 148 13.30 -8.55 11.04
C LEU A 148 13.54 -10.04 10.91
N VAL A 149 12.83 -10.87 11.69
CA VAL A 149 12.96 -12.32 11.68
C VAL A 149 12.61 -12.91 10.30
N ILE A 150 11.49 -12.47 9.71
CA ILE A 150 11.05 -12.97 8.41
C ILE A 150 12.04 -12.57 7.31
N LEU A 151 12.45 -11.31 7.25
CA LEU A 151 13.30 -10.82 6.16
C LEU A 151 14.74 -11.29 6.27
N THR A 152 15.27 -11.46 7.48
CA THR A 152 16.61 -12.03 7.65
C THR A 152 16.61 -13.55 7.47
N GLY A 153 15.56 -14.24 7.90
CA GLY A 153 15.45 -15.70 7.78
C GLY A 153 15.05 -16.19 6.39
N LEU A 154 14.22 -15.42 5.67
CA LEU A 154 13.70 -15.79 4.34
C LEU A 154 14.23 -14.89 3.21
N GLY A 155 15.20 -14.01 3.48
CA GLY A 155 15.77 -13.07 2.52
C GLY A 155 16.34 -13.72 1.25
N PRO A 156 16.78 -12.93 0.25
CA PRO A 156 17.26 -13.47 -1.04
C PRO A 156 18.43 -14.46 -0.95
N SER A 157 19.21 -14.37 0.13
CA SER A 157 20.33 -15.29 0.40
C SER A 157 19.90 -16.59 1.12
N SER A 158 18.67 -16.69 1.58
CA SER A 158 18.12 -17.89 2.20
C SER A 158 17.87 -19.00 1.17
N ASP A 159 17.60 -20.21 1.66
CA ASP A 159 17.24 -21.35 0.79
C ASP A 159 15.97 -21.07 -0.01
N LEU A 160 14.97 -20.40 0.60
CA LEU A 160 13.76 -19.98 -0.11
C LEU A 160 14.07 -18.93 -1.20
N GLY A 161 14.91 -17.94 -0.88
CA GLY A 161 15.31 -16.94 -1.85
C GLY A 161 16.06 -17.54 -3.04
N ARG A 162 16.99 -18.47 -2.79
CA ARG A 162 17.69 -19.21 -3.84
C ARG A 162 16.72 -20.09 -4.65
N PHE A 163 15.83 -20.81 -4.00
CA PHE A 163 14.81 -21.61 -4.68
C PHE A 163 13.97 -20.76 -5.65
N LEU A 164 13.52 -19.58 -5.22
CA LEU A 164 12.76 -18.66 -6.07
C LEU A 164 13.60 -18.14 -7.26
N SER A 165 14.88 -17.82 -7.04
CA SER A 165 15.78 -17.40 -8.10
C SER A 165 16.07 -18.51 -9.10
N ASP A 166 16.41 -19.70 -8.61
CA ASP A 166 16.88 -20.82 -9.43
C ASP A 166 15.73 -21.51 -10.20
N THR A 167 14.55 -21.63 -9.55
CA THR A 167 13.40 -22.32 -10.15
C THR A 167 12.63 -21.44 -11.11
N PHE A 168 12.41 -20.15 -10.75
CA PHE A 168 11.57 -19.25 -11.52
C PHE A 168 12.36 -18.18 -12.29
N GLY A 169 13.69 -18.12 -12.14
CA GLY A 169 14.54 -17.13 -12.81
C GLY A 169 14.30 -15.69 -12.29
N PHE A 170 13.78 -15.53 -11.08
CA PHE A 170 13.51 -14.20 -10.53
C PHE A 170 14.78 -13.45 -10.19
N SER A 171 14.83 -12.18 -10.56
CA SER A 171 15.94 -11.30 -10.15
C SER A 171 15.92 -11.08 -8.62
N PRO A 172 17.07 -10.77 -7.99
CA PRO A 172 17.15 -10.49 -6.56
C PRO A 172 16.17 -9.40 -6.08
N LYS A 173 15.87 -8.42 -6.92
CA LYS A 173 14.89 -7.37 -6.67
C LYS A 173 13.47 -7.96 -6.52
N VAL A 174 13.08 -8.81 -7.44
CA VAL A 174 11.75 -9.46 -7.42
C VAL A 174 11.64 -10.39 -6.21
N VAL A 175 12.67 -11.18 -5.93
CA VAL A 175 12.71 -12.06 -4.75
C VAL A 175 12.56 -11.26 -3.46
N SER A 176 13.33 -10.18 -3.28
CA SER A 176 13.19 -9.28 -2.11
C SER A 176 11.78 -8.70 -2.02
N GLY A 177 11.22 -8.23 -3.14
CA GLY A 177 9.86 -7.70 -3.17
C GLY A 177 8.80 -8.73 -2.76
N ILE A 178 8.89 -9.97 -3.27
CA ILE A 178 7.98 -11.06 -2.90
C ILE A 178 8.07 -11.35 -1.39
N ILE A 179 9.28 -11.41 -0.83
CA ILE A 179 9.47 -11.68 0.59
C ILE A 179 8.95 -10.52 1.45
N ILE A 180 9.14 -9.26 1.02
CA ILE A 180 8.55 -8.08 1.68
C ILE A 180 7.02 -8.18 1.64
N VAL A 181 6.42 -8.49 0.50
CA VAL A 181 4.96 -8.68 0.36
C VAL A 181 4.48 -9.77 1.30
N ALA A 182 5.17 -10.92 1.36
CA ALA A 182 4.82 -12.01 2.26
C ALA A 182 4.91 -11.59 3.73
N ALA A 183 5.99 -10.92 4.14
CA ALA A 183 6.19 -10.43 5.50
C ALA A 183 5.12 -9.42 5.91
N VAL A 184 4.81 -8.44 5.04
CA VAL A 184 3.76 -7.45 5.25
C VAL A 184 2.39 -8.12 5.33
N THR A 185 2.11 -9.10 4.46
CA THR A 185 0.87 -9.87 4.50
C THR A 185 0.73 -10.62 5.82
N PHE A 186 1.78 -11.30 6.25
CA PHE A 186 1.78 -12.08 7.49
C PHE A 186 1.50 -11.21 8.73
N ALA A 187 2.03 -9.99 8.76
CA ALA A 187 1.83 -9.05 9.86
C ALA A 187 0.51 -8.27 9.79
N THR A 188 0.02 -7.97 8.57
CA THR A 188 -1.12 -7.06 8.37
C THR A 188 -2.45 -7.82 8.21
N ALA A 189 -2.45 -8.99 7.56
CA ALA A 189 -3.66 -9.77 7.32
C ALA A 189 -4.44 -10.11 8.62
N PRO A 190 -3.80 -10.45 9.76
CA PRO A 190 -4.52 -10.67 11.02
C PRO A 190 -5.28 -9.45 11.53
N GLN A 191 -4.75 -8.24 11.31
CA GLN A 191 -5.41 -6.99 11.69
C GLN A 191 -6.64 -6.74 10.81
N VAL A 192 -6.50 -6.94 9.48
CA VAL A 192 -7.61 -6.84 8.53
C VAL A 192 -8.67 -7.88 8.84
N ALA A 193 -8.28 -9.14 9.09
CA ALA A 193 -9.20 -10.21 9.44
C ALA A 193 -10.06 -9.86 10.67
N ARG A 194 -9.47 -9.24 11.69
CA ARG A 194 -10.20 -8.82 12.90
C ARG A 194 -11.26 -7.74 12.59
N ILE A 195 -10.92 -6.75 11.75
CA ILE A 195 -11.84 -5.69 11.35
C ILE A 195 -12.98 -6.27 10.50
N VAL A 196 -12.64 -7.06 9.50
CA VAL A 196 -13.63 -7.70 8.61
C VAL A 196 -14.54 -8.63 9.38
N ARG A 197 -14.00 -9.42 10.33
CA ARG A 197 -14.80 -10.26 11.22
C ARG A 197 -15.83 -9.44 12.00
N GLY A 198 -15.43 -8.30 12.57
CA GLY A 198 -16.34 -7.41 13.29
C GLY A 198 -17.47 -6.89 12.40
N LEU A 199 -17.15 -6.44 11.18
CA LEU A 199 -18.14 -5.98 10.20
C LEU A 199 -19.11 -7.10 9.80
N VAL A 200 -18.60 -8.31 9.55
CA VAL A 200 -19.41 -9.46 9.16
C VAL A 200 -20.35 -9.89 10.29
N LEU A 201 -19.90 -9.84 11.55
CA LEU A 201 -20.74 -10.15 12.71
C LEU A 201 -21.94 -9.19 12.83
N ASP A 202 -21.78 -7.91 12.50
CA ASP A 202 -22.88 -6.94 12.45
C ASP A 202 -23.79 -7.20 11.24
N LEU A 203 -23.19 -7.32 10.04
CA LEU A 203 -23.95 -7.44 8.80
C LEU A 203 -24.75 -8.75 8.69
N LYS A 204 -24.25 -9.86 9.26
CA LYS A 204 -24.93 -11.16 9.18
C LYS A 204 -26.28 -11.20 9.89
N THR A 205 -26.56 -10.24 10.75
CA THR A 205 -27.85 -10.14 11.47
C THR A 205 -28.90 -9.34 10.71
N ARG A 206 -28.58 -8.80 9.53
CA ARG A 206 -29.46 -7.96 8.73
C ARG A 206 -30.48 -8.80 7.94
N ASP A 207 -31.67 -8.22 7.70
CA ASP A 207 -32.79 -8.88 7.05
C ASP A 207 -32.49 -9.44 5.65
N TYR A 208 -31.64 -8.76 4.87
CA TYR A 208 -31.26 -9.23 3.54
C TYR A 208 -30.46 -10.53 3.58
N VAL A 209 -29.64 -10.73 4.64
CA VAL A 209 -28.90 -11.99 4.85
C VAL A 209 -29.87 -13.11 5.24
N ALA A 210 -30.84 -12.83 6.15
CA ALA A 210 -31.89 -13.77 6.50
C ALA A 210 -32.71 -14.17 5.27
N ALA A 211 -33.08 -13.22 4.42
CA ALA A 211 -33.78 -13.48 3.17
C ALA A 211 -32.97 -14.36 2.20
N ALA A 212 -31.66 -14.15 2.09
CA ALA A 212 -30.78 -14.99 1.27
C ALA A 212 -30.70 -16.43 1.82
N GLN A 213 -30.64 -16.60 3.14
CA GLN A 213 -30.68 -17.91 3.79
C GLN A 213 -31.98 -18.64 3.53
N VAL A 214 -33.12 -17.95 3.62
CA VAL A 214 -34.45 -18.53 3.31
C VAL A 214 -34.56 -18.96 1.84
N ARG A 215 -33.93 -18.23 0.92
CA ARG A 215 -33.83 -18.62 -0.50
C ARG A 215 -32.94 -19.85 -0.73
N GLY A 216 -32.22 -20.33 0.29
CA GLY A 216 -31.33 -21.48 0.19
C GLY A 216 -29.98 -21.15 -0.46
N GLU A 217 -29.57 -19.87 -0.46
CA GLU A 217 -28.28 -19.48 -1.01
C GLU A 217 -27.12 -20.11 -0.24
N SER A 218 -26.04 -20.43 -0.97
CA SER A 218 -24.85 -21.05 -0.37
C SER A 218 -24.09 -20.06 0.54
N ALA A 219 -23.37 -20.57 1.54
CA ALA A 219 -22.53 -19.76 2.41
C ALA A 219 -21.53 -18.90 1.62
N ALA A 220 -20.92 -19.45 0.56
CA ALA A 220 -20.00 -18.72 -0.31
C ALA A 220 -20.71 -17.56 -1.03
N TYR A 221 -21.92 -17.77 -1.53
CA TYR A 221 -22.73 -16.73 -2.16
C TYR A 221 -23.02 -15.60 -1.16
N ILE A 222 -23.49 -15.94 0.03
CA ILE A 222 -23.82 -14.95 1.06
C ILE A 222 -22.58 -14.15 1.46
N MET A 223 -21.43 -14.80 1.66
CA MET A 223 -20.19 -14.13 2.01
C MET A 223 -19.69 -13.16 0.92
N LEU A 224 -19.72 -13.59 -0.34
CA LEU A 224 -19.10 -12.84 -1.44
C LEU A 224 -20.05 -11.83 -2.10
N VAL A 225 -21.36 -12.13 -2.14
CA VAL A 225 -22.34 -11.34 -2.89
C VAL A 225 -23.19 -10.47 -1.97
N GLU A 226 -23.50 -10.95 -0.77
CA GLU A 226 -24.35 -10.21 0.16
C GLU A 226 -23.52 -9.40 1.19
N LEU A 227 -22.54 -10.01 1.83
CA LEU A 227 -21.82 -9.38 2.93
C LEU A 227 -20.69 -8.43 2.45
N LEU A 228 -19.78 -8.90 1.60
CA LEU A 228 -18.63 -8.09 1.18
C LEU A 228 -19.00 -6.80 0.45
N PRO A 229 -19.95 -6.77 -0.50
CA PRO A 229 -20.35 -5.53 -1.15
C PRO A 229 -20.98 -4.52 -0.20
N ASN A 230 -21.66 -4.98 0.83
CA ASN A 230 -22.28 -4.12 1.84
C ASN A 230 -21.27 -3.59 2.88
N ALA A 231 -20.13 -4.28 3.05
CA ALA A 231 -19.01 -3.83 3.88
C ALA A 231 -18.05 -2.88 3.16
N ARG A 232 -18.22 -2.60 1.86
CA ARG A 232 -17.24 -1.90 1.01
C ARG A 232 -16.82 -0.52 1.53
N GLY A 233 -17.74 0.28 2.08
CA GLY A 233 -17.45 1.63 2.56
C GLY A 233 -16.33 1.63 3.62
N PRO A 234 -16.55 1.00 4.78
CA PRO A 234 -15.52 0.88 5.82
C PRO A 234 -14.24 0.20 5.34
N LEU A 235 -14.35 -0.80 4.45
CA LEU A 235 -13.19 -1.54 3.94
C LEU A 235 -12.29 -0.67 3.03
N ILE A 236 -12.86 0.18 2.17
CA ILE A 236 -12.08 1.08 1.31
C ILE A 236 -11.33 2.11 2.15
N VAL A 237 -11.98 2.67 3.17
CA VAL A 237 -11.34 3.62 4.09
C VAL A 237 -10.17 2.97 4.82
N ASP A 238 -10.38 1.77 5.41
CA ASP A 238 -9.32 1.04 6.10
C ASP A 238 -8.18 0.64 5.14
N ALA A 239 -8.48 0.23 3.89
CA ALA A 239 -7.47 -0.09 2.89
C ALA A 239 -6.58 1.12 2.56
N CYS A 240 -7.16 2.31 2.45
CA CYS A 240 -6.42 3.54 2.20
C CYS A 240 -5.46 3.88 3.36
N LEU A 241 -5.92 3.77 4.61
CA LEU A 241 -5.07 3.95 5.80
C LEU A 241 -3.94 2.91 5.85
N ARG A 242 -4.23 1.65 5.53
CA ARG A 242 -3.23 0.58 5.52
C ARG A 242 -2.18 0.77 4.46
N LEU A 243 -2.53 1.29 3.29
CA LEU A 243 -1.55 1.65 2.27
C LEU A 243 -0.54 2.66 2.83
N GLY A 244 -1.00 3.64 3.62
CA GLY A 244 -0.12 4.57 4.33
C GLY A 244 0.80 3.87 5.33
N TYR A 245 0.28 2.99 6.18
CA TYR A 245 1.08 2.22 7.14
C TYR A 245 2.08 1.28 6.46
N VAL A 246 1.69 0.61 5.38
CA VAL A 246 2.58 -0.26 4.61
C VAL A 246 3.68 0.57 3.93
N THR A 247 3.36 1.78 3.44
CA THR A 247 4.36 2.71 2.90
C THR A 247 5.43 3.08 3.94
N ILE A 248 5.01 3.40 5.17
CA ILE A 248 5.95 3.65 6.29
C ILE A 248 6.81 2.40 6.55
N THR A 249 6.17 1.24 6.59
CA THR A 249 6.86 -0.03 6.85
C THR A 249 7.94 -0.30 5.79
N ILE A 250 7.62 -0.19 4.50
CA ILE A 250 8.59 -0.41 3.42
C ILE A 250 9.74 0.60 3.51
N ALA A 251 9.45 1.88 3.75
CA ALA A 251 10.48 2.89 3.93
C ALA A 251 11.38 2.59 5.14
N LEU A 252 10.80 2.14 6.26
CA LEU A 252 11.57 1.74 7.44
C LEU A 252 12.42 0.48 7.19
N LEU A 253 11.90 -0.50 6.47
CA LEU A 253 12.68 -1.68 6.05
C LEU A 253 13.86 -1.28 5.13
N GLY A 254 13.63 -0.35 4.20
CA GLY A 254 14.68 0.25 3.38
C GLY A 254 15.75 0.95 4.22
N TYR A 255 15.34 1.74 5.21
CA TYR A 255 16.22 2.40 6.16
C TYR A 255 17.08 1.42 6.99
N LEU A 256 16.50 0.29 7.41
CA LEU A 256 17.20 -0.77 8.14
C LEU A 256 18.07 -1.67 7.24
N GLY A 257 18.11 -1.43 5.92
CA GLY A 257 18.85 -2.26 4.97
C GLY A 257 18.18 -3.58 4.61
N LEU A 258 16.92 -3.76 5.01
CA LEU A 258 16.08 -4.93 4.73
C LEU A 258 15.09 -4.70 3.57
N GLY A 259 15.20 -3.55 2.90
CA GLY A 259 14.40 -3.18 1.73
C GLY A 259 14.86 -3.86 0.46
N LEU A 260 14.59 -3.20 -0.66
CA LEU A 260 15.01 -3.70 -1.97
C LEU A 260 16.52 -3.57 -2.15
N PRO A 261 17.16 -4.51 -2.88
CA PRO A 261 18.60 -4.48 -3.08
C PRO A 261 19.02 -3.27 -3.94
N PRO A 262 20.26 -2.75 -3.74
CA PRO A 262 20.79 -1.74 -4.63
C PRO A 262 20.87 -2.29 -6.08
N PRO A 263 20.91 -1.43 -7.11
CA PRO A 263 21.12 0.02 -7.06
C PRO A 263 19.84 0.87 -7.02
N ASP A 264 18.67 0.27 -7.01
CA ASP A 264 17.40 1.00 -7.14
C ASP A 264 17.23 2.09 -6.06
N PRO A 265 16.64 3.24 -6.42
CA PRO A 265 16.34 4.30 -5.49
C PRO A 265 15.20 3.89 -4.55
N ASP A 266 15.49 3.76 -3.26
CA ASP A 266 14.55 3.49 -2.18
C ASP A 266 14.60 4.67 -1.21
N TRP A 267 13.45 5.29 -0.91
CA TRP A 267 13.40 6.48 -0.06
C TRP A 267 13.94 6.25 1.34
N GLY A 268 13.65 5.08 1.94
CA GLY A 268 14.17 4.71 3.26
C GLY A 268 15.69 4.55 3.23
N LYS A 269 16.20 3.88 2.22
CA LYS A 269 17.62 3.70 2.02
C LYS A 269 18.36 5.00 1.73
N MET A 270 17.77 5.92 0.96
CA MET A 270 18.35 7.27 0.75
C MET A 270 18.55 8.00 2.08
N ILE A 271 17.61 7.90 3.02
CA ILE A 271 17.74 8.47 4.37
C ILE A 271 18.88 7.78 5.14
N ALA A 272 18.96 6.44 5.10
CA ALA A 272 20.00 5.68 5.79
C ALA A 272 21.42 5.98 5.26
N GLU A 273 21.56 6.10 3.94
CA GLU A 273 22.86 6.47 3.30
C GLU A 273 23.29 7.90 3.65
N ALA A 274 22.33 8.84 3.78
CA ALA A 274 22.63 10.24 4.09
C ALA A 274 22.88 10.51 5.58
N GLN A 275 22.34 9.71 6.49
CA GLN A 275 22.43 9.93 7.95
C GLN A 275 23.87 10.05 8.49
N PRO A 276 24.83 9.19 8.11
CA PRO A 276 26.20 9.27 8.61
C PRO A 276 26.94 10.52 8.18
N LEU A 277 26.47 11.21 7.14
CA LEU A 277 27.12 12.41 6.58
C LEU A 277 26.82 13.67 7.41
N GLY A 278 25.95 13.59 8.39
CA GLY A 278 25.58 14.70 9.27
C GLY A 278 25.08 15.92 8.47
N LYS A 279 25.72 17.08 8.68
CA LYS A 279 25.34 18.33 7.99
C LYS A 279 25.47 18.27 6.47
N PHE A 280 26.38 17.48 5.94
CA PHE A 280 26.60 17.34 4.49
C PHE A 280 25.54 16.46 3.82
N GLY A 281 24.90 15.57 4.57
CA GLY A 281 23.82 14.71 4.07
C GLY A 281 22.42 15.29 4.20
N THR A 282 22.28 16.52 4.73
CA THR A 282 20.98 17.10 5.08
C THR A 282 20.00 17.11 3.91
N ASN A 283 20.41 17.54 2.72
CA ASN A 283 19.54 17.56 1.54
C ASN A 283 19.12 16.15 1.13
N ALA A 284 20.04 15.21 1.05
CA ALA A 284 19.77 13.83 0.67
C ALA A 284 18.86 13.09 1.68
N MET A 285 18.78 13.57 2.93
CA MET A 285 17.92 13.01 3.97
C MET A 285 16.53 13.66 4.01
N ILE A 286 16.45 15.00 3.90
CA ILE A 286 15.20 15.76 4.06
C ILE A 286 14.22 15.45 2.93
N TRP A 287 14.66 15.41 1.68
CA TRP A 287 13.75 15.25 0.54
C TRP A 287 13.03 13.90 0.52
N PRO A 288 13.69 12.75 0.72
CA PRO A 288 12.98 11.48 0.84
C PRO A 288 12.06 11.43 2.08
N ALA A 289 12.45 12.05 3.21
CA ALA A 289 11.60 12.13 4.38
C ALA A 289 10.32 12.95 4.11
N LEU A 290 10.43 14.08 3.40
CA LEU A 290 9.27 14.88 2.97
C LEU A 290 8.41 14.12 1.96
N ALA A 291 9.00 13.34 1.06
CA ALA A 291 8.27 12.51 0.11
C ALA A 291 7.41 11.47 0.83
N ILE A 292 8.00 10.71 1.75
CA ILE A 292 7.29 9.73 2.57
C ILE A 292 6.17 10.42 3.36
N SER A 293 6.49 11.51 4.06
CA SER A 293 5.53 12.22 4.90
C SER A 293 4.36 12.79 4.10
N SER A 294 4.62 13.38 2.93
CA SER A 294 3.57 13.97 2.08
C SER A 294 2.67 12.90 1.45
N LEU A 295 3.22 11.76 1.04
CA LEU A 295 2.43 10.64 0.51
C LEU A 295 1.52 10.05 1.61
N ILE A 296 2.06 9.84 2.81
CA ILE A 296 1.29 9.31 3.94
C ILE A 296 0.21 10.28 4.39
N LEU A 297 0.55 11.58 4.49
CA LEU A 297 -0.42 12.62 4.78
C LEU A 297 -1.54 12.63 3.73
N GLY A 298 -1.17 12.54 2.46
CA GLY A 298 -2.13 12.45 1.35
C GLY A 298 -3.08 11.26 1.48
N LEU A 299 -2.56 10.07 1.79
CA LEU A 299 -3.36 8.85 1.99
C LEU A 299 -4.29 8.96 3.20
N ASN A 300 -3.82 9.52 4.32
CA ASN A 300 -4.65 9.70 5.52
C ASN A 300 -5.78 10.72 5.27
N LEU A 301 -5.48 11.88 4.67
CA LEU A 301 -6.50 12.87 4.33
C LEU A 301 -7.50 12.35 3.30
N LEU A 302 -7.05 11.53 2.36
CA LEU A 302 -7.93 10.86 1.40
C LEU A 302 -8.86 9.87 2.11
N ALA A 303 -8.35 9.07 3.05
CA ALA A 303 -9.14 8.14 3.85
C ALA A 303 -10.19 8.87 4.70
N ASP A 304 -9.83 9.99 5.32
CA ASP A 304 -10.76 10.82 6.10
C ASP A 304 -11.87 11.41 5.21
N GLY A 305 -11.52 11.91 4.01
CA GLY A 305 -12.50 12.38 3.04
C GLY A 305 -13.44 11.27 2.57
N LEU A 306 -12.95 10.07 2.30
CA LEU A 306 -13.77 8.91 1.95
C LEU A 306 -14.69 8.48 3.10
N ARG A 307 -14.21 8.55 4.33
CA ARG A 307 -15.00 8.26 5.52
C ARG A 307 -16.14 9.25 5.70
N GLU A 308 -15.89 10.56 5.50
CA GLU A 308 -16.92 11.60 5.59
C GLU A 308 -18.05 11.34 4.59
N ILE A 309 -17.72 10.93 3.37
CA ILE A 309 -18.69 10.60 2.31
C ILE A 309 -19.48 9.33 2.68
N SER A 310 -18.79 8.28 3.14
CA SER A 310 -19.41 7.00 3.50
C SER A 310 -20.37 7.09 4.70
N LEU A 311 -20.33 8.17 5.49
CA LEU A 311 -21.27 8.40 6.60
C LEU A 311 -22.51 9.18 6.17
N ARG A 312 -22.53 9.73 4.95
CA ARG A 312 -23.68 10.49 4.41
C ARG A 312 -24.64 9.63 3.57
N ASP A 313 -24.16 8.48 3.08
CA ASP A 313 -24.94 7.45 2.37
C ASP A 313 -25.53 6.42 3.35
#